data_e14aecd261eaac2b7809ad4b988a178f
#
_entry.id   e14aecd261eaac2b7809ad4b988a178f
#
_cell.length_a   1.000
_cell.length_b   1.000
_cell.length_c   1.000
_cell.angle_alpha   90.00
_cell.angle_beta   90.00
_cell.angle_gamma   90.00
#
_symmetry.space_group_name_H-M   'P 1'
#
loop_
_entity.id
_entity.type
_entity.pdbx_description
1 polymer ?
#
loop_
_entity_poly.entity_id
_entity_poly.type
_entity_poly.pdbx_seq_one_letter_code
_entity_poly.pdbx_strand_id
1 'polypeptide(L)'
;REHYADVIVRITADCPMIDPQEIDRVVTAFLEGEYDFAANRLPPPAQRTSQIGMDTEVCSFAALTQAWQNATEPYEREHVMPYLYDTPGRFRVKIVETEPSLGHLRFTIDTEEDLQVARAIYAAFDNRDDFSLAELLEQNALHPQWQASLAGVRHKSLTEVDTRAQNSPPEEASPISGAGAVMPTCPLCGQQNTRVVHRMQSFGFPVVYYHCQACGFVFQDAAESRATQPDFYTENYRKLYQESAAPTPKDLHQQQLRAQDQIRFLRDQGVQSLSRVLDIGASSGLFLQALQNEFQAEGVGVEPGNAYRALAEAQGLRMVPSLPELIASRPERFDLVSLMHVLEHLPDPVGVLRQIREELLTPQGWLLLEVPNFYAHNCYELAHLSCFTPHTIVEALSKAGYEIISLRQHGYPRSELFKLYLNVLAQPSANPPADYDVKPEHAVPLKRSLAIAWRDLRARLDPKRSWLPVEEK
;
A
#
# COMPACT_ATOMS: atom_id res chain seq x y z
N ARG A 1 -1.22 14.50 3.55
CA ARG A 1 -0.71 15.37 2.45
C ARG A 1 -0.97 14.75 1.07
N GLU A 2 -0.95 13.44 0.93
CA GLU A 2 -1.20 12.77 -0.37
C GLU A 2 -2.66 12.86 -0.83
N HIS A 3 -3.59 13.04 0.09
CA HIS A 3 -5.02 13.00 -0.18
C HIS A 3 -5.71 14.38 -0.15
N TYR A 4 -4.96 15.48 0.03
CA TYR A 4 -5.50 16.86 0.14
C TYR A 4 -6.66 16.99 1.13
N ALA A 5 -6.70 16.16 2.15
CA ALA A 5 -7.73 16.18 3.14
C ALA A 5 -7.54 17.38 4.07
N ASP A 6 -8.55 18.23 4.21
CA ASP A 6 -8.57 19.35 5.16
C ASP A 6 -9.03 18.89 6.55
N VAL A 7 -9.79 17.79 6.59
CA VAL A 7 -10.34 17.18 7.80
C VAL A 7 -9.87 15.74 7.88
N ILE A 8 -9.40 15.35 9.06
CA ILE A 8 -8.92 14.00 9.35
C ILE A 8 -9.83 13.37 10.39
N VAL A 9 -10.36 12.20 10.09
CA VAL A 9 -11.10 11.35 11.04
C VAL A 9 -10.19 10.22 11.47
N ARG A 10 -10.03 10.03 12.77
CA ARG A 10 -9.26 8.93 13.36
C ARG A 10 -10.18 7.95 14.07
N ILE A 11 -10.07 6.71 13.67
CA ILE A 11 -10.71 5.55 14.29
C ILE A 11 -9.60 4.55 14.60
N THR A 12 -9.72 3.81 15.70
CA THR A 12 -8.73 2.81 16.10
C THR A 12 -9.19 1.41 15.69
N ALA A 13 -8.24 0.55 15.32
CA ALA A 13 -8.52 -0.79 14.79
C ALA A 13 -9.04 -1.79 15.83
N ASP A 14 -8.99 -1.42 17.09
CA ASP A 14 -9.55 -2.17 18.23
C ASP A 14 -11.05 -1.92 18.45
N CYS A 15 -11.69 -1.15 17.57
CA CYS A 15 -13.11 -0.78 17.61
C CYS A 15 -13.90 -1.44 16.46
N PRO A 16 -14.01 -2.78 16.35
CA PRO A 16 -14.58 -3.46 15.19
C PRO A 16 -16.09 -3.31 15.05
N MET A 17 -16.78 -2.83 16.07
CA MET A 17 -18.24 -2.64 16.10
C MET A 17 -18.64 -1.17 16.00
N ILE A 18 -17.73 -0.31 15.50
CA ILE A 18 -18.02 1.12 15.40
C ILE A 18 -19.17 1.37 14.42
N ASP A 19 -20.16 2.16 14.88
CA ASP A 19 -21.30 2.52 14.05
C ASP A 19 -20.98 3.73 13.17
N PRO A 20 -21.18 3.66 11.84
CA PRO A 20 -21.00 4.80 10.95
C PRO A 20 -21.77 6.05 11.37
N GLN A 21 -22.95 5.92 11.98
CA GLN A 21 -23.74 7.06 12.47
C GLN A 21 -23.05 7.78 13.64
N GLU A 22 -22.31 7.07 14.49
CA GLU A 22 -21.49 7.68 15.54
C GLU A 22 -20.34 8.47 14.96
N ILE A 23 -19.72 7.98 13.88
CA ILE A 23 -18.69 8.72 13.15
C ILE A 23 -19.29 10.00 12.56
N ASP A 24 -20.39 9.88 11.84
CA ASP A 24 -21.06 11.02 11.19
C ASP A 24 -21.50 12.08 12.20
N ARG A 25 -21.93 11.67 13.40
CA ARG A 25 -22.31 12.57 14.49
C ARG A 25 -21.15 13.46 14.93
N VAL A 26 -19.94 12.89 15.07
CA VAL A 26 -18.75 13.65 15.46
C VAL A 26 -18.23 14.52 14.32
N VAL A 27 -18.23 13.99 13.09
CA VAL A 27 -17.85 14.74 11.88
C VAL A 27 -18.77 15.93 11.67
N THR A 28 -20.09 15.74 11.78
CA THR A 28 -21.09 16.81 11.64
C THR A 28 -20.85 17.90 12.69
N ALA A 29 -20.70 17.52 13.97
CA ALA A 29 -20.42 18.48 15.04
C ALA A 29 -19.11 19.27 14.82
N PHE A 30 -18.10 18.65 14.23
CA PHE A 30 -16.87 19.32 13.84
C PHE A 30 -17.09 20.33 12.70
N LEU A 31 -17.82 19.92 11.66
CA LEU A 31 -18.06 20.74 10.46
C LEU A 31 -19.03 21.91 10.71
N GLU A 32 -20.00 21.76 11.61
CA GLU A 32 -20.96 22.81 11.97
C GLU A 32 -20.35 23.94 12.82
N GLY A 33 -19.17 23.72 13.39
CA GLY A 33 -18.48 24.71 14.22
C GLY A 33 -17.09 25.04 13.72
N GLU A 34 -16.52 26.11 14.26
CA GLU A 34 -15.12 26.48 13.98
C GLU A 34 -14.15 25.77 14.96
N TYR A 35 -14.13 24.44 14.94
CA TYR A 35 -13.28 23.65 15.82
C TYR A 35 -11.98 23.20 15.12
N ASP A 36 -10.94 23.01 15.93
CA ASP A 36 -9.66 22.46 15.49
C ASP A 36 -9.61 20.96 15.75
N PHE A 37 -10.38 20.50 16.76
CA PHE A 37 -10.53 19.12 17.16
C PHE A 37 -11.96 18.85 17.72
N ALA A 38 -12.54 17.70 17.39
CA ALA A 38 -13.77 17.20 17.98
C ALA A 38 -13.63 15.70 18.29
N ALA A 39 -14.26 15.24 19.38
CA ALA A 39 -14.29 13.83 19.73
C ALA A 39 -15.54 13.51 20.55
N ASN A 40 -16.01 12.25 20.52
CA ASN A 40 -17.07 11.79 21.41
C ASN A 40 -16.54 11.33 22.78
N ARG A 41 -15.23 11.43 23.00
CA ARG A 41 -14.56 11.08 24.25
C ARG A 41 -13.23 11.83 24.41
N LEU A 42 -12.95 12.28 25.62
CA LEU A 42 -11.61 12.65 26.08
C LEU A 42 -11.19 11.75 27.27
N PRO A 43 -9.88 11.62 27.52
CA PRO A 43 -9.39 10.89 28.70
C PRO A 43 -9.76 11.61 30.00
N PRO A 44 -9.66 10.94 31.17
CA PRO A 44 -9.82 11.57 32.47
C PRO A 44 -8.94 12.84 32.60
N PRO A 45 -9.43 13.92 33.25
CA PRO A 45 -10.61 13.92 34.12
C PRO A 45 -11.98 14.12 33.42
N ALA A 46 -12.04 14.17 32.09
CA ALA A 46 -13.32 14.28 31.39
C ALA A 46 -14.19 13.03 31.63
N GLN A 47 -15.47 13.25 31.87
CA GLN A 47 -16.39 12.15 32.05
C GLN A 47 -16.75 11.55 30.70
N ARG A 48 -16.61 10.23 30.58
CA ARG A 48 -16.98 9.50 29.37
C ARG A 48 -18.50 9.29 29.33
N THR A 49 -19.14 9.73 28.28
CA THR A 49 -20.56 9.48 28.02
C THR A 49 -20.80 8.48 26.88
N SER A 50 -19.90 8.37 25.92
CA SER A 50 -19.93 7.39 24.84
C SER A 50 -19.36 6.05 25.29
N GLN A 51 -19.88 4.95 24.76
CA GLN A 51 -19.41 3.59 25.01
C GLN A 51 -17.95 3.41 24.53
N ILE A 52 -17.25 2.53 25.23
CA ILE A 52 -15.86 2.19 24.88
C ILE A 52 -15.88 1.31 23.62
N GLY A 53 -15.09 1.64 22.61
CA GLY A 53 -15.06 0.95 21.33
C GLY A 53 -15.87 1.62 20.22
N MET A 54 -16.36 2.86 20.48
CA MET A 54 -16.99 3.74 19.48
C MET A 54 -16.26 5.09 19.40
N ASP A 55 -14.98 5.11 19.78
CA ASP A 55 -14.21 6.33 19.87
C ASP A 55 -13.94 6.91 18.48
N THR A 56 -14.39 8.13 18.25
CA THR A 56 -14.19 8.88 17.02
C THR A 56 -13.55 10.22 17.35
N GLU A 57 -12.46 10.53 16.64
CA GLU A 57 -11.70 11.75 16.77
C GLU A 57 -11.58 12.43 15.40
N VAL A 58 -11.89 13.74 15.35
CA VAL A 58 -11.85 14.53 14.12
C VAL A 58 -10.99 15.76 14.35
N CYS A 59 -10.09 16.05 13.44
CA CYS A 59 -9.29 17.28 13.53
C CYS A 59 -9.04 17.91 12.14
N SER A 60 -8.71 19.21 12.14
CA SER A 60 -8.22 19.83 10.91
C SER A 60 -6.80 19.33 10.59
N PHE A 61 -6.48 19.22 9.31
CA PHE A 61 -5.12 18.88 8.88
C PHE A 61 -4.09 19.91 9.37
N ALA A 62 -4.49 21.18 9.52
CA ALA A 62 -3.65 22.23 10.06
C ALA A 62 -3.29 21.97 11.53
N ALA A 63 -4.29 21.60 12.37
CA ALA A 63 -4.07 21.26 13.77
C ALA A 63 -3.18 20.01 13.92
N LEU A 64 -3.45 18.97 13.13
CA LEU A 64 -2.61 17.75 13.11
C LEU A 64 -1.16 18.05 12.70
N THR A 65 -0.96 18.96 11.75
CA THR A 65 0.38 19.39 11.34
C THR A 65 1.11 20.11 12.47
N GLN A 66 0.42 20.97 13.24
CA GLN A 66 1.00 21.63 14.40
C GLN A 66 1.36 20.62 15.50
N ALA A 67 0.49 19.64 15.77
CA ALA A 67 0.76 18.56 16.71
C ALA A 67 2.01 17.78 16.28
N TRP A 68 2.12 17.40 15.02
CA TRP A 68 3.28 16.67 14.49
C TRP A 68 4.60 17.46 14.61
N GLN A 69 4.55 18.78 14.43
CA GLN A 69 5.74 19.65 14.50
C GLN A 69 6.20 19.94 15.93
N ASN A 70 5.26 20.03 16.89
CA ASN A 70 5.53 20.61 18.20
C ASN A 70 5.37 19.62 19.36
N ALA A 71 4.73 18.45 19.18
CA ALA A 71 4.61 17.44 20.21
C ALA A 71 5.99 16.89 20.58
N THR A 72 6.34 16.90 21.87
CA THR A 72 7.62 16.46 22.40
C THR A 72 7.51 15.26 23.34
N GLU A 73 6.36 15.11 24.00
CA GLU A 73 6.14 14.04 24.95
C GLU A 73 5.90 12.69 24.24
N PRO A 74 6.45 11.57 24.74
CA PRO A 74 6.29 10.25 24.14
C PRO A 74 4.82 9.86 23.93
N TYR A 75 3.96 10.09 24.90
CA TYR A 75 2.53 9.74 24.80
C TYR A 75 1.78 10.57 23.75
N GLU A 76 2.16 11.84 23.54
CA GLU A 76 1.60 12.67 22.45
C GLU A 76 1.97 12.10 21.07
N ARG A 77 3.14 11.49 20.95
CA ARG A 77 3.61 10.84 19.72
C ARG A 77 2.95 9.48 19.48
N GLU A 78 2.73 8.72 20.54
CA GLU A 78 2.12 7.40 20.49
C GLU A 78 0.61 7.48 20.19
N HIS A 79 -0.09 8.37 20.91
CA HIS A 79 -1.55 8.47 20.80
C HIS A 79 -2.04 9.52 19.78
N VAL A 80 -1.14 10.30 19.18
CA VAL A 80 -1.36 11.26 18.08
C VAL A 80 -2.18 12.50 18.49
N MET A 81 -3.34 12.35 19.13
CA MET A 81 -4.30 13.44 19.39
C MET A 81 -4.12 14.18 20.73
N PRO A 82 -3.42 13.67 21.78
CA PRO A 82 -3.28 14.35 23.06
C PRO A 82 -2.80 15.79 22.97
N TYR A 83 -1.86 16.08 22.06
CA TYR A 83 -1.38 17.44 21.82
C TYR A 83 -2.50 18.43 21.49
N LEU A 84 -3.60 17.97 20.89
CA LEU A 84 -4.72 18.84 20.48
C LEU A 84 -5.66 19.20 21.65
N TYR A 85 -5.71 18.40 22.71
CA TYR A 85 -6.66 18.61 23.80
C TYR A 85 -6.04 18.72 25.22
N ASP A 86 -4.80 18.30 25.44
CA ASP A 86 -4.21 18.28 26.79
C ASP A 86 -3.92 19.66 27.38
N THR A 87 -3.73 20.68 26.54
CA THR A 87 -3.53 22.04 26.98
C THR A 87 -4.76 22.88 26.70
N PRO A 88 -5.56 23.25 27.71
CA PRO A 88 -6.75 24.08 27.51
C PRO A 88 -6.44 25.39 26.80
N GLY A 89 -7.21 25.72 25.77
CA GLY A 89 -7.09 26.94 24.98
C GLY A 89 -6.01 26.92 23.88
N ARG A 90 -5.23 25.85 23.76
CA ARG A 90 -4.27 25.69 22.64
C ARG A 90 -4.99 25.53 21.30
N PHE A 91 -6.08 24.77 21.29
CA PHE A 91 -6.97 24.54 20.17
C PHE A 91 -8.44 24.68 20.61
N ARG A 92 -9.34 24.88 19.65
CA ARG A 92 -10.80 24.90 19.88
C ARG A 92 -11.30 23.47 19.84
N VAL A 93 -11.58 22.92 21.03
CA VAL A 93 -11.97 21.52 21.21
C VAL A 93 -13.47 21.39 21.42
N LYS A 94 -14.13 20.47 20.73
CA LYS A 94 -15.53 20.09 20.91
C LYS A 94 -15.62 18.66 21.45
N ILE A 95 -16.36 18.48 22.54
CA ILE A 95 -16.77 17.16 23.03
C ILE A 95 -18.20 16.92 22.59
N VAL A 96 -18.47 15.78 21.94
CA VAL A 96 -19.79 15.34 21.47
C VAL A 96 -20.31 14.30 22.45
N GLU A 97 -21.10 14.75 23.41
CA GLU A 97 -21.64 13.90 24.49
C GLU A 97 -22.80 13.01 23.98
N THR A 98 -22.97 11.86 24.64
CA THR A 98 -24.05 10.91 24.39
C THR A 98 -25.01 10.92 25.58
N GLU A 99 -26.31 11.11 25.30
CA GLU A 99 -27.37 11.05 26.31
C GLU A 99 -28.47 10.05 25.90
N PRO A 100 -28.83 9.11 26.81
CA PRO A 100 -28.26 8.89 28.14
C PRO A 100 -26.82 8.40 28.06
N SER A 101 -26.00 8.60 29.13
CA SER A 101 -24.61 8.16 29.16
C SER A 101 -24.47 6.63 29.06
N LEU A 102 -23.70 6.19 28.07
CA LEU A 102 -23.36 4.80 27.78
C LEU A 102 -21.90 4.47 28.09
N GLY A 103 -21.19 5.38 28.76
CA GLY A 103 -19.76 5.26 29.05
C GLY A 103 -19.35 4.05 29.90
N HIS A 104 -20.29 3.34 30.49
CA HIS A 104 -20.10 2.10 31.23
C HIS A 104 -20.07 0.84 30.36
N LEU A 105 -20.48 0.94 29.09
CA LEU A 105 -20.50 -0.18 28.15
C LEU A 105 -19.16 -0.28 27.39
N ARG A 106 -18.72 -1.52 27.15
CA ARG A 106 -17.44 -1.80 26.53
C ARG A 106 -17.60 -2.74 25.34
N PHE A 107 -17.13 -2.30 24.16
CA PHE A 107 -17.20 -2.99 22.87
C PHE A 107 -15.88 -2.93 22.07
N THR A 108 -14.75 -2.60 22.72
CA THR A 108 -13.40 -2.64 22.14
C THR A 108 -12.76 -4.02 22.30
N ILE A 109 -11.64 -4.28 21.61
CA ILE A 109 -10.85 -5.52 21.73
C ILE A 109 -9.41 -5.18 22.15
N ASP A 110 -9.17 -5.14 23.46
CA ASP A 110 -7.84 -4.94 24.06
C ASP A 110 -7.30 -6.20 24.76
N THR A 111 -8.19 -7.10 25.14
CA THR A 111 -7.87 -8.32 25.91
C THR A 111 -8.52 -9.56 25.29
N GLU A 112 -8.12 -10.75 25.77
CA GLU A 112 -8.75 -12.00 25.35
C GLU A 112 -10.23 -12.07 25.76
N GLU A 113 -10.60 -11.50 26.90
CA GLU A 113 -11.98 -11.41 27.38
C GLU A 113 -12.81 -10.54 26.42
N ASP A 114 -12.27 -9.39 25.98
CA ASP A 114 -12.91 -8.55 24.97
C ASP A 114 -13.15 -9.31 23.66
N LEU A 115 -12.16 -10.07 23.19
CA LEU A 115 -12.26 -10.85 21.98
C LEU A 115 -13.33 -11.95 22.08
N GLN A 116 -13.47 -12.59 23.24
CA GLN A 116 -14.51 -13.59 23.48
C GLN A 116 -15.89 -12.96 23.45
N VAL A 117 -16.08 -11.78 24.07
CA VAL A 117 -17.33 -11.03 24.01
C VAL A 117 -17.64 -10.56 22.59
N ALA A 118 -16.66 -10.05 21.87
CA ALA A 118 -16.85 -9.65 20.48
C ALA A 118 -17.32 -10.82 19.60
N ARG A 119 -16.72 -12.00 19.74
CA ARG A 119 -17.16 -13.21 19.04
C ARG A 119 -18.60 -13.62 19.39
N ALA A 120 -18.99 -13.49 20.66
CA ALA A 120 -20.35 -13.75 21.09
C ALA A 120 -21.36 -12.75 20.52
N ILE A 121 -20.97 -11.47 20.41
CA ILE A 121 -21.78 -10.43 19.78
C ILE A 121 -22.00 -10.75 18.31
N TYR A 122 -20.92 -10.97 17.53
CA TYR A 122 -21.05 -11.30 16.10
C TYR A 122 -21.87 -12.59 15.88
N ALA A 123 -21.71 -13.59 16.74
CA ALA A 123 -22.53 -14.80 16.68
C ALA A 123 -24.03 -14.52 16.92
N ALA A 124 -24.38 -13.58 17.79
CA ALA A 124 -25.76 -13.17 18.02
C ALA A 124 -26.39 -12.43 16.81
N PHE A 125 -25.56 -11.90 15.92
CA PHE A 125 -25.96 -11.29 14.64
C PHE A 125 -25.74 -12.20 13.43
N ASP A 126 -25.65 -13.52 13.60
CA ASP A 126 -25.38 -14.50 12.53
C ASP A 126 -24.10 -14.16 11.72
N ASN A 127 -23.09 -13.57 12.38
CA ASN A 127 -21.85 -13.05 11.82
C ASN A 127 -22.02 -11.95 10.76
N ARG A 128 -23.12 -11.20 10.77
CA ARG A 128 -23.24 -9.93 10.04
C ARG A 128 -22.36 -8.89 10.69
N ASP A 129 -21.88 -7.92 9.90
CA ASP A 129 -21.05 -6.78 10.31
C ASP A 129 -21.72 -5.41 10.09
N ASP A 130 -22.97 -5.41 9.61
CA ASP A 130 -23.77 -4.24 9.25
C ASP A 130 -24.82 -3.85 10.30
N PHE A 131 -24.71 -4.36 11.54
CA PHE A 131 -25.64 -4.01 12.62
C PHE A 131 -25.34 -2.61 13.19
N SER A 132 -26.40 -1.88 13.53
CA SER A 132 -26.32 -0.56 14.14
C SER A 132 -26.00 -0.62 15.64
N LEU A 133 -25.56 0.54 16.19
CA LEU A 133 -25.43 0.70 17.65
C LEU A 133 -26.73 0.40 18.37
N ALA A 134 -27.88 0.81 17.83
CA ALA A 134 -29.20 0.54 18.44
C ALA A 134 -29.45 -0.97 18.57
N GLU A 135 -29.24 -1.75 17.49
CA GLU A 135 -29.35 -3.22 17.51
C GLU A 135 -28.35 -3.84 18.50
N LEU A 136 -27.12 -3.32 18.54
CA LEU A 136 -26.08 -3.80 19.49
C LEU A 136 -26.52 -3.57 20.94
N LEU A 137 -27.11 -2.41 21.26
CA LEU A 137 -27.59 -2.11 22.60
C LEU A 137 -28.80 -3.00 23.00
N GLU A 138 -29.72 -3.29 22.07
CA GLU A 138 -30.82 -4.24 22.28
C GLU A 138 -30.25 -5.65 22.59
N GLN A 139 -29.34 -6.14 21.81
CA GLN A 139 -28.69 -7.45 22.07
C GLN A 139 -27.92 -7.45 23.38
N ASN A 140 -27.19 -6.39 23.70
CA ASN A 140 -26.47 -6.28 24.95
C ASN A 140 -27.42 -6.30 26.18
N ALA A 141 -28.61 -5.75 26.05
CA ALA A 141 -29.63 -5.80 27.09
C ALA A 141 -30.18 -7.23 27.31
N LEU A 142 -30.24 -8.04 26.24
CA LEU A 142 -30.66 -9.44 26.30
C LEU A 142 -29.51 -10.36 26.83
N HIS A 143 -28.25 -9.88 26.75
CA HIS A 143 -27.06 -10.65 27.13
C HIS A 143 -26.22 -9.91 28.18
N PRO A 144 -26.72 -9.64 29.41
CA PRO A 144 -26.01 -8.86 30.43
C PRO A 144 -24.69 -9.50 30.86
N GLN A 145 -24.50 -10.78 30.63
CA GLN A 145 -23.24 -11.51 30.88
C GLN A 145 -22.07 -10.97 30.04
N TRP A 146 -22.30 -10.34 28.90
CA TRP A 146 -21.20 -9.75 28.10
C TRP A 146 -20.47 -8.67 28.89
N GLN A 147 -21.21 -7.71 29.47
CA GLN A 147 -20.59 -6.65 30.27
C GLN A 147 -20.09 -7.18 31.64
N ALA A 148 -20.78 -8.17 32.18
CA ALA A 148 -20.36 -8.78 33.46
C ALA A 148 -18.98 -9.47 33.33
N SER A 149 -18.67 -10.13 32.22
CA SER A 149 -17.38 -10.76 31.99
C SER A 149 -16.24 -9.74 31.80
N LEU A 150 -16.56 -8.52 31.41
CA LEU A 150 -15.60 -7.41 31.22
C LEU A 150 -15.40 -6.53 32.46
N ALA A 151 -16.16 -6.75 33.55
CA ALA A 151 -16.10 -5.93 34.76
C ALA A 151 -14.73 -5.89 35.45
N GLY A 152 -13.87 -6.88 35.19
CA GLY A 152 -12.49 -6.94 35.72
C GLY A 152 -11.42 -6.33 34.79
N VAL A 153 -11.78 -5.93 33.60
CA VAL A 153 -10.83 -5.40 32.61
C VAL A 153 -10.46 -3.96 32.97
N ARG A 154 -9.17 -3.74 33.31
CA ARG A 154 -8.67 -2.41 33.64
C ARG A 154 -8.26 -1.66 32.37
N HIS A 155 -8.76 -0.44 32.19
CA HIS A 155 -8.22 0.48 31.20
C HIS A 155 -6.81 0.94 31.56
N LYS A 156 -5.90 0.89 30.60
CA LYS A 156 -4.61 1.55 30.71
C LYS A 156 -4.79 3.08 30.76
N SER A 157 -3.99 3.75 31.58
CA SER A 157 -3.87 5.21 31.53
C SER A 157 -3.16 5.64 30.27
N LEU A 158 -3.54 6.79 29.67
CA LEU A 158 -2.85 7.39 28.52
C LEU A 158 -1.36 7.67 28.79
N THR A 159 -0.99 7.90 30.04
CA THR A 159 0.40 8.10 30.47
C THR A 159 1.11 6.79 30.78
N GLU A 160 0.41 5.66 30.79
CA GLU A 160 0.97 4.33 30.94
C GLU A 160 1.53 3.89 29.59
N VAL A 161 2.74 4.34 29.27
CA VAL A 161 3.49 3.91 28.09
C VAL A 161 3.55 2.40 28.08
N ASP A 162 3.26 1.76 26.97
CA ASP A 162 3.30 0.30 26.86
C ASP A 162 4.72 -0.20 27.10
N THR A 163 4.99 -0.56 28.37
CA THR A 163 6.28 -1.10 28.80
C THR A 163 6.60 -2.45 28.17
N ARG A 164 5.63 -3.08 27.47
CA ARG A 164 5.93 -4.27 26.63
C ARG A 164 6.79 -3.89 25.44
N ALA A 165 6.61 -2.68 24.88
CA ALA A 165 7.54 -2.12 23.90
C ALA A 165 8.87 -1.66 24.54
N GLN A 166 8.90 -1.40 25.87
CA GLN A 166 10.11 -1.00 26.61
C GLN A 166 10.78 -2.20 27.31
N ASN A 167 10.04 -3.28 27.63
CA ASN A 167 10.52 -4.54 28.21
C ASN A 167 10.70 -5.65 27.16
N SER A 168 10.25 -5.51 25.97
CA SER A 168 11.08 -5.87 24.85
C SER A 168 12.25 -4.88 24.96
N PRO A 169 13.50 -5.31 25.30
CA PRO A 169 14.68 -4.51 25.06
C PRO A 169 14.50 -4.05 23.62
N PRO A 170 14.64 -2.69 23.30
CA PRO A 170 14.45 -2.29 21.93
C PRO A 170 15.03 -3.48 21.23
N GLU A 171 14.10 -4.31 20.59
CA GLU A 171 14.67 -5.44 19.90
C GLU A 171 15.73 -4.71 19.18
N GLU A 172 16.83 -4.55 19.96
CA GLU A 172 18.10 -4.09 19.44
C GLU A 172 18.16 -5.01 18.33
N ALA A 173 17.62 -4.41 17.22
CA ALA A 173 17.44 -5.15 16.03
C ALA A 173 18.66 -6.00 16.05
N SER A 174 18.40 -7.19 16.69
CA SER A 174 19.47 -8.03 17.26
C SER A 174 20.50 -7.90 16.24
N PRO A 175 21.62 -7.19 16.51
CA PRO A 175 22.50 -6.98 15.42
C PRO A 175 22.56 -8.38 14.86
N ILE A 176 22.00 -8.60 13.63
CA ILE A 176 22.35 -9.75 12.86
C ILE A 176 23.82 -9.46 12.51
N SER A 177 24.56 -9.30 13.57
CA SER A 177 25.96 -9.35 13.83
C SER A 177 26.18 -10.42 14.91
N GLY A 178 25.47 -11.54 14.73
CA GLY A 178 26.12 -12.80 14.89
C GLY A 178 27.18 -12.79 13.79
N ALA A 179 28.44 -12.79 14.16
CA ALA A 179 29.51 -13.18 13.26
C ALA A 179 29.07 -14.45 12.54
N GLY A 180 28.58 -14.33 11.26
CA GLY A 180 28.01 -15.43 10.49
C GLY A 180 26.67 -15.20 9.78
N ALA A 181 25.94 -14.07 9.95
CA ALA A 181 24.76 -13.78 9.14
C ALA A 181 25.20 -13.58 7.67
N VAL A 182 24.82 -14.53 6.83
CA VAL A 182 25.11 -14.45 5.38
C VAL A 182 24.26 -13.31 4.83
N MET A 183 24.90 -12.25 4.36
CA MET A 183 24.19 -11.12 3.73
C MET A 183 23.50 -11.59 2.45
N PRO A 184 22.29 -11.09 2.14
CA PRO A 184 21.54 -11.55 0.98
C PRO A 184 22.23 -11.26 -0.33
N THR A 185 22.09 -12.18 -1.28
CA THR A 185 22.59 -12.03 -2.63
C THR A 185 21.76 -11.02 -3.41
N CYS A 186 22.39 -10.07 -4.06
CA CYS A 186 21.72 -9.10 -4.91
C CYS A 186 21.03 -9.76 -6.11
N PRO A 187 19.72 -9.64 -6.31
CA PRO A 187 19.02 -10.28 -7.42
C PRO A 187 19.38 -9.68 -8.79
N LEU A 188 19.98 -8.48 -8.82
CA LEU A 188 20.42 -7.86 -10.07
C LEU A 188 21.81 -8.32 -10.50
N CYS A 189 22.84 -8.19 -9.67
CA CYS A 189 24.22 -8.50 -10.07
C CYS A 189 24.78 -9.83 -9.55
N GLY A 190 24.11 -10.49 -8.58
CA GLY A 190 24.53 -11.75 -7.99
C GLY A 190 25.60 -11.62 -6.89
N GLN A 191 26.01 -10.40 -6.52
CA GLN A 191 27.01 -10.17 -5.49
C GLN A 191 26.42 -10.16 -4.09
N GLN A 192 27.19 -10.59 -3.08
CA GLN A 192 26.77 -10.57 -1.66
C GLN A 192 27.28 -9.33 -0.89
N ASN A 193 27.91 -8.37 -1.58
CA ASN A 193 28.36 -7.13 -0.98
C ASN A 193 27.19 -6.15 -0.78
N THR A 194 26.37 -6.44 0.22
CA THR A 194 25.15 -5.69 0.53
C THR A 194 25.20 -5.10 1.92
N ARG A 195 24.44 -4.04 2.17
CA ARG A 195 24.24 -3.45 3.49
C ARG A 195 22.78 -3.05 3.69
N VAL A 196 22.32 -3.07 4.92
CA VAL A 196 20.98 -2.54 5.26
C VAL A 196 20.94 -1.04 5.00
N VAL A 197 19.93 -0.57 4.29
CA VAL A 197 19.70 0.85 3.99
C VAL A 197 18.42 1.39 4.62
N HIS A 198 17.43 0.52 4.88
CA HIS A 198 16.18 0.92 5.52
C HIS A 198 15.57 -0.26 6.31
N ARG A 199 14.95 0.07 7.46
CA ARG A 199 14.17 -0.87 8.26
C ARG A 199 12.85 -0.20 8.62
N MET A 200 11.75 -0.93 8.52
CA MET A 200 10.43 -0.43 8.92
C MET A 200 9.53 -1.59 9.35
N GLN A 201 8.42 -1.25 9.99
CA GLN A 201 7.28 -2.13 10.17
C GLN A 201 6.21 -1.75 9.14
N SER A 202 5.62 -2.73 8.48
CA SER A 202 4.52 -2.53 7.53
C SER A 202 3.47 -3.60 7.76
N PHE A 203 2.26 -3.20 8.10
CA PHE A 203 1.14 -4.11 8.45
C PHE A 203 1.51 -5.16 9.54
N GLY A 204 2.33 -4.76 10.51
CA GLY A 204 2.80 -5.66 11.58
C GLY A 204 3.95 -6.60 11.19
N PHE A 205 4.45 -6.54 9.95
CA PHE A 205 5.58 -7.35 9.48
C PHE A 205 6.86 -6.51 9.42
N PRO A 206 8.02 -7.06 9.85
CA PRO A 206 9.30 -6.40 9.68
C PRO A 206 9.69 -6.38 8.20
N VAL A 207 10.15 -5.24 7.72
CA VAL A 207 10.61 -5.05 6.34
C VAL A 207 12.02 -4.48 6.37
N VAL A 208 12.96 -5.16 5.70
CA VAL A 208 14.36 -4.77 5.64
C VAL A 208 14.80 -4.61 4.18
N TYR A 209 15.31 -3.42 3.86
CA TYR A 209 15.88 -3.14 2.55
C TYR A 209 17.40 -3.15 2.59
N TYR A 210 17.98 -3.80 1.62
CA TYR A 210 19.42 -3.90 1.40
C TYR A 210 19.82 -3.06 0.19
N HIS A 211 21.01 -2.48 0.24
CA HIS A 211 21.65 -1.78 -0.86
C HIS A 211 22.90 -2.55 -1.27
N CYS A 212 22.96 -2.95 -2.51
CA CYS A 212 24.15 -3.59 -3.09
C CYS A 212 25.24 -2.56 -3.33
N GLN A 213 26.42 -2.76 -2.72
CA GLN A 213 27.56 -1.86 -2.85
C GLN A 213 28.26 -2.01 -4.22
N ALA A 214 28.03 -3.16 -4.89
CA ALA A 214 28.63 -3.43 -6.19
C ALA A 214 27.89 -2.75 -7.34
N CYS A 215 26.55 -2.85 -7.38
CA CYS A 215 25.76 -2.32 -8.50
C CYS A 215 24.81 -1.16 -8.14
N GLY A 216 24.60 -0.87 -6.85
CA GLY A 216 23.70 0.20 -6.40
C GLY A 216 22.24 -0.22 -6.26
N PHE A 217 21.88 -1.46 -6.57
CA PHE A 217 20.50 -1.92 -6.49
C PHE A 217 19.98 -1.97 -5.05
N VAL A 218 18.70 -1.61 -4.85
CA VAL A 218 18.03 -1.66 -3.55
C VAL A 218 16.89 -2.69 -3.60
N PHE A 219 16.87 -3.60 -2.61
CA PHE A 219 15.95 -4.74 -2.63
C PHE A 219 15.67 -5.28 -1.21
N GLN A 220 14.61 -6.08 -1.06
CA GLN A 220 14.37 -6.93 0.10
C GLN A 220 14.95 -8.33 -0.14
N ASP A 221 15.33 -9.03 0.93
CA ASP A 221 15.62 -10.47 0.81
C ASP A 221 14.31 -11.23 0.57
N ALA A 222 14.19 -11.82 -0.60
CA ALA A 222 13.01 -12.57 -0.99
C ALA A 222 12.75 -13.79 -0.08
N ALA A 223 13.81 -14.39 0.49
CA ALA A 223 13.69 -15.53 1.40
C ALA A 223 13.05 -15.15 2.75
N GLU A 224 13.20 -13.92 3.19
CA GLU A 224 12.69 -13.40 4.47
C GLU A 224 11.40 -12.59 4.31
N SER A 225 11.02 -12.18 3.09
CA SER A 225 9.88 -11.30 2.86
C SER A 225 8.54 -12.03 2.95
N ARG A 226 7.57 -11.43 3.65
CA ARG A 226 6.17 -11.90 3.69
C ARG A 226 5.52 -11.87 2.30
N ALA A 227 5.94 -10.96 1.44
CA ALA A 227 5.41 -10.80 0.09
C ALA A 227 5.67 -12.00 -0.84
N THR A 228 6.59 -12.91 -0.49
CA THR A 228 6.86 -14.14 -1.27
C THR A 228 6.03 -15.34 -0.85
N GLN A 229 5.24 -15.22 0.22
CA GLN A 229 4.40 -16.31 0.68
C GLN A 229 3.23 -16.56 -0.30
N PRO A 230 2.84 -17.84 -0.52
CA PRO A 230 1.86 -18.23 -1.57
C PRO A 230 0.50 -17.55 -1.46
N ASP A 231 0.02 -17.26 -0.24
CA ASP A 231 -1.28 -16.65 0.05
C ASP A 231 -1.27 -15.12 -0.07
N PHE A 232 -0.09 -14.50 -0.22
CA PHE A 232 0.03 -13.04 -0.14
C PHE A 232 -0.76 -12.35 -1.26
N TYR A 233 -0.55 -12.69 -2.52
CA TYR A 233 -1.22 -12.03 -3.66
C TYR A 233 -2.62 -12.57 -3.95
N THR A 234 -2.93 -13.80 -3.55
CA THR A 234 -4.26 -14.38 -3.79
C THR A 234 -5.32 -13.86 -2.84
N GLU A 235 -4.96 -13.57 -1.58
CA GLU A 235 -5.92 -13.25 -0.52
C GLU A 235 -5.61 -11.95 0.25
N ASN A 236 -4.32 -11.67 0.54
CA ASN A 236 -3.96 -10.67 1.53
C ASN A 236 -3.57 -9.33 0.92
N TYR A 237 -2.90 -9.29 -0.23
CA TYR A 237 -2.37 -8.06 -0.82
C TYR A 237 -3.43 -6.96 -0.96
N ARG A 238 -4.57 -7.26 -1.59
CA ARG A 238 -5.64 -6.28 -1.82
C ARG A 238 -6.31 -5.83 -0.54
N LYS A 239 -6.52 -6.75 0.41
CA LYS A 239 -7.07 -6.41 1.72
C LYS A 239 -6.15 -5.47 2.51
N LEU A 240 -4.84 -5.68 2.44
CA LEU A 240 -3.86 -4.85 3.14
C LEU A 240 -3.71 -3.46 2.52
N TYR A 241 -3.69 -3.36 1.17
CA TYR A 241 -3.39 -2.11 0.48
C TYR A 241 -4.60 -1.32 0.04
N GLN A 242 -5.77 -1.95 -0.12
CA GLN A 242 -6.98 -1.32 -0.64
C GLN A 242 -8.18 -1.46 0.29
N GLU A 243 -8.02 -2.12 1.43
CA GLU A 243 -9.09 -2.37 2.42
C GLU A 243 -10.31 -3.11 1.82
N SER A 244 -10.19 -3.57 0.56
CA SER A 244 -11.24 -4.24 -0.18
C SER A 244 -10.66 -5.37 -1.02
N ALA A 245 -11.32 -6.51 -1.06
CA ALA A 245 -10.98 -7.62 -1.94
C ALA A 245 -11.36 -7.35 -3.40
N ALA A 246 -12.37 -6.50 -3.63
CA ALA A 246 -12.86 -6.11 -4.94
C ALA A 246 -12.38 -4.70 -5.33
N PRO A 247 -12.25 -4.40 -6.66
CA PRO A 247 -11.86 -3.08 -7.11
C PRO A 247 -12.90 -2.02 -6.77
N THR A 248 -12.44 -0.87 -6.26
CA THR A 248 -13.29 0.29 -6.01
C THR A 248 -13.49 1.10 -7.31
N PRO A 249 -14.53 1.96 -7.41
CA PRO A 249 -14.69 2.88 -8.55
C PRO A 249 -13.45 3.74 -8.80
N LYS A 250 -12.79 4.20 -7.74
CA LYS A 250 -11.55 4.96 -7.78
C LYS A 250 -10.40 4.16 -8.41
N ASP A 251 -10.25 2.89 -8.05
CA ASP A 251 -9.22 2.02 -8.64
C ASP A 251 -9.46 1.80 -10.13
N LEU A 252 -10.71 1.53 -10.50
CA LEU A 252 -11.09 1.34 -11.91
C LEU A 252 -10.81 2.61 -12.73
N HIS A 253 -11.16 3.78 -12.21
CA HIS A 253 -10.87 5.05 -12.88
C HIS A 253 -9.36 5.27 -13.07
N GLN A 254 -8.55 5.02 -12.05
CA GLN A 254 -7.10 5.12 -12.13
C GLN A 254 -6.50 4.15 -13.15
N GLN A 255 -6.98 2.91 -13.19
CA GLN A 255 -6.57 1.90 -14.17
C GLN A 255 -6.94 2.33 -15.58
N GLN A 256 -8.13 2.90 -15.79
CA GLN A 256 -8.56 3.41 -17.09
C GLN A 256 -7.68 4.56 -17.59
N LEU A 257 -7.34 5.53 -16.74
CA LEU A 257 -6.44 6.64 -17.08
C LEU A 257 -5.05 6.13 -17.47
N ARG A 258 -4.50 5.16 -16.72
CA ARG A 258 -3.22 4.52 -17.05
C ARG A 258 -3.31 3.78 -18.38
N ALA A 259 -4.33 2.98 -18.58
CA ALA A 259 -4.53 2.24 -19.84
C ALA A 259 -4.49 3.17 -21.06
N GLN A 260 -5.21 4.30 -21.00
CA GLN A 260 -5.22 5.29 -22.07
C GLN A 260 -3.83 5.92 -22.31
N ASP A 261 -3.08 6.19 -21.24
CA ASP A 261 -1.74 6.75 -21.34
C ASP A 261 -0.75 5.74 -21.95
N GLN A 262 -0.85 4.46 -21.58
CA GLN A 262 -0.01 3.40 -22.14
C GLN A 262 -0.31 3.16 -23.62
N ILE A 263 -1.57 3.20 -24.03
CA ILE A 263 -1.94 3.11 -25.48
C ILE A 263 -1.32 4.27 -26.27
N ARG A 264 -1.44 5.50 -25.77
CA ARG A 264 -0.79 6.68 -26.40
C ARG A 264 0.71 6.49 -26.49
N PHE A 265 1.35 6.05 -25.40
CA PHE A 265 2.79 5.81 -25.38
C PHE A 265 3.21 4.77 -26.44
N LEU A 266 2.51 3.64 -26.58
CA LEU A 266 2.79 2.65 -27.62
C LEU A 266 2.69 3.24 -29.02
N ARG A 267 1.64 4.03 -29.29
CA ARG A 267 1.45 4.71 -30.59
C ARG A 267 2.56 5.72 -30.88
N ASP A 268 2.95 6.52 -29.91
CA ASP A 268 4.03 7.52 -30.00
C ASP A 268 5.39 6.83 -30.29
N GLN A 269 5.59 5.60 -29.81
CA GLN A 269 6.79 4.80 -30.10
C GLN A 269 6.69 4.02 -31.43
N GLY A 270 5.63 4.20 -32.20
CA GLY A 270 5.50 3.62 -33.54
C GLY A 270 4.97 2.18 -33.56
N VAL A 271 4.39 1.68 -32.48
CA VAL A 271 3.71 0.37 -32.48
C VAL A 271 2.41 0.50 -33.25
N GLN A 272 2.36 -0.10 -34.45
CA GLN A 272 1.24 0.06 -35.39
C GLN A 272 0.22 -1.09 -35.33
N SER A 273 0.69 -2.32 -35.14
CA SER A 273 -0.15 -3.52 -35.13
C SER A 273 0.36 -4.53 -34.14
N LEU A 274 -0.56 -5.21 -33.46
CA LEU A 274 -0.32 -6.33 -32.56
C LEU A 274 -1.43 -7.35 -32.85
N SER A 275 -1.08 -8.62 -32.98
CA SER A 275 -2.04 -9.70 -33.18
C SER A 275 -2.36 -10.41 -31.87
N ARG A 276 -1.35 -10.58 -30.99
CA ARG A 276 -1.49 -11.27 -29.71
C ARG A 276 -0.81 -10.51 -28.60
N VAL A 277 -1.53 -10.28 -27.51
CA VAL A 277 -1.04 -9.52 -26.37
C VAL A 277 -1.21 -10.29 -25.05
N LEU A 278 -0.25 -10.14 -24.14
CA LEU A 278 -0.28 -10.70 -22.81
C LEU A 278 -0.09 -9.57 -21.79
N ASP A 279 -0.99 -9.49 -20.82
CA ASP A 279 -0.88 -8.55 -19.68
C ASP A 279 -0.66 -9.34 -18.39
N ILE A 280 0.55 -9.24 -17.81
CA ILE A 280 0.92 -9.90 -16.56
C ILE A 280 0.63 -8.95 -15.39
N GLY A 281 -0.19 -9.40 -14.43
CA GLY A 281 -0.76 -8.53 -13.39
C GLY A 281 -1.92 -7.69 -13.91
N ALA A 282 -2.77 -8.29 -14.75
CA ALA A 282 -3.81 -7.59 -15.51
C ALA A 282 -4.89 -6.93 -14.63
N SER A 283 -4.93 -7.21 -13.34
CA SER A 283 -5.90 -6.63 -12.40
C SER A 283 -7.34 -6.82 -12.91
N SER A 284 -8.14 -5.74 -13.01
CA SER A 284 -9.50 -5.78 -13.56
C SER A 284 -9.60 -5.96 -15.10
N GLY A 285 -8.47 -6.09 -15.80
CA GLY A 285 -8.39 -6.30 -17.25
C GLY A 285 -8.55 -5.04 -18.09
N LEU A 286 -8.66 -3.85 -17.52
CA LEU A 286 -8.91 -2.61 -18.28
C LEU A 286 -7.81 -2.28 -19.30
N PHE A 287 -6.55 -2.53 -18.96
CA PHE A 287 -5.45 -2.32 -19.91
C PHE A 287 -5.45 -3.39 -21.02
N LEU A 288 -5.67 -4.64 -20.65
CA LEU A 288 -5.83 -5.73 -21.61
C LEU A 288 -6.96 -5.43 -22.60
N GLN A 289 -8.11 -4.99 -22.12
CA GLN A 289 -9.25 -4.59 -22.95
C GLN A 289 -8.90 -3.41 -23.86
N ALA A 290 -8.16 -2.41 -23.35
CA ALA A 290 -7.71 -1.29 -24.17
C ALA A 290 -6.76 -1.73 -25.30
N LEU A 291 -5.83 -2.65 -25.02
CA LEU A 291 -4.95 -3.25 -26.05
C LEU A 291 -5.75 -4.01 -27.13
N GLN A 292 -6.71 -4.83 -26.70
CA GLN A 292 -7.57 -5.58 -27.64
C GLN A 292 -8.38 -4.65 -28.52
N ASN A 293 -8.97 -3.60 -27.95
CA ASN A 293 -9.78 -2.64 -28.70
C ASN A 293 -8.94 -1.80 -29.66
N GLU A 294 -7.77 -1.33 -29.24
CA GLU A 294 -6.91 -0.45 -30.04
C GLU A 294 -6.26 -1.17 -31.21
N PHE A 295 -5.80 -2.41 -31.00
CA PHE A 295 -5.03 -3.17 -32.00
C PHE A 295 -5.82 -4.30 -32.63
N GLN A 296 -7.07 -4.54 -32.22
CA GLN A 296 -7.90 -5.69 -32.63
C GLN A 296 -7.17 -7.03 -32.35
N ALA A 297 -6.42 -7.08 -31.21
CA ALA A 297 -5.56 -8.19 -30.87
C ALA A 297 -6.29 -9.24 -30.02
N GLU A 298 -5.84 -10.50 -30.11
CA GLU A 298 -6.19 -11.52 -29.11
C GLU A 298 -5.40 -11.27 -27.84
N GLY A 299 -6.11 -11.24 -26.70
CA GLY A 299 -5.50 -10.93 -25.40
C GLY A 299 -5.64 -12.04 -24.38
N VAL A 300 -4.59 -12.19 -23.55
CA VAL A 300 -4.59 -13.03 -22.36
C VAL A 300 -4.12 -12.20 -21.18
N GLY A 301 -4.80 -12.29 -20.05
CA GLY A 301 -4.38 -11.66 -18.78
C GLY A 301 -3.95 -12.70 -17.76
N VAL A 302 -2.93 -12.35 -16.95
CA VAL A 302 -2.53 -13.11 -15.77
C VAL A 302 -2.85 -12.28 -14.53
N GLU A 303 -3.71 -12.80 -13.63
CA GLU A 303 -4.07 -12.12 -12.39
C GLU A 303 -4.28 -13.14 -11.25
N PRO A 304 -3.46 -13.13 -10.20
CA PRO A 304 -3.61 -14.05 -9.07
C PRO A 304 -4.82 -13.73 -8.18
N GLY A 305 -5.22 -12.45 -8.11
CA GLY A 305 -6.34 -12.00 -7.27
C GLY A 305 -7.69 -12.47 -7.80
N ASN A 306 -8.37 -13.35 -7.04
CA ASN A 306 -9.61 -14.01 -7.49
C ASN A 306 -10.72 -13.02 -7.87
N ALA A 307 -10.97 -11.98 -7.07
CA ALA A 307 -12.06 -11.03 -7.31
C ALA A 307 -11.80 -10.15 -8.56
N TYR A 308 -10.56 -9.73 -8.76
CA TYR A 308 -10.17 -8.95 -9.94
C TYR A 308 -10.21 -9.79 -11.22
N ARG A 309 -9.71 -11.03 -11.15
CA ARG A 309 -9.77 -11.97 -12.26
C ARG A 309 -11.21 -12.27 -12.66
N ALA A 310 -12.10 -12.57 -11.69
CA ALA A 310 -13.51 -12.82 -11.94
C ALA A 310 -14.22 -11.62 -12.59
N LEU A 311 -13.86 -10.38 -12.20
CA LEU A 311 -14.39 -9.18 -12.85
C LEU A 311 -13.96 -9.08 -14.32
N ALA A 312 -12.68 -9.35 -14.61
CA ALA A 312 -12.16 -9.34 -15.98
C ALA A 312 -12.81 -10.45 -16.84
N GLU A 313 -12.97 -11.65 -16.30
CA GLU A 313 -13.66 -12.78 -16.97
C GLU A 313 -15.13 -12.46 -17.25
N ALA A 314 -15.82 -11.78 -16.33
CA ALA A 314 -17.21 -11.33 -16.53
C ALA A 314 -17.35 -10.30 -17.68
N GLN A 315 -16.27 -9.60 -18.03
CA GLN A 315 -16.18 -8.71 -19.20
C GLN A 315 -15.79 -9.44 -20.50
N GLY A 316 -15.67 -10.76 -20.47
CA GLY A 316 -15.34 -11.60 -21.62
C GLY A 316 -13.83 -11.70 -21.90
N LEU A 317 -12.96 -11.28 -20.98
CA LEU A 317 -11.50 -11.39 -21.12
C LEU A 317 -11.03 -12.81 -20.77
N ARG A 318 -10.04 -13.30 -21.51
CA ARG A 318 -9.37 -14.56 -21.21
C ARG A 318 -8.33 -14.33 -20.13
N MET A 319 -8.56 -14.93 -18.95
CA MET A 319 -7.67 -14.77 -17.80
C MET A 319 -7.09 -16.11 -17.35
N VAL A 320 -5.89 -16.07 -16.75
CA VAL A 320 -5.22 -17.21 -16.08
C VAL A 320 -4.73 -16.77 -14.69
N PRO A 321 -4.74 -17.66 -13.69
CA PRO A 321 -4.42 -17.26 -12.32
C PRO A 321 -2.93 -17.03 -12.08
N SER A 322 -2.03 -17.62 -12.88
CA SER A 322 -0.59 -17.47 -12.66
C SER A 322 0.23 -17.60 -13.94
N LEU A 323 1.40 -16.96 -13.94
CA LEU A 323 2.37 -17.06 -15.04
C LEU A 323 2.89 -18.51 -15.25
N PRO A 324 3.20 -19.30 -14.21
CA PRO A 324 3.56 -20.70 -14.37
C PRO A 324 2.49 -21.54 -15.07
N GLU A 325 1.20 -21.36 -14.75
CA GLU A 325 0.10 -22.07 -15.42
C GLU A 325 -0.01 -21.66 -16.89
N LEU A 326 0.13 -20.38 -17.22
CA LEU A 326 0.17 -19.94 -18.59
C LEU A 326 1.29 -20.63 -19.37
N ILE A 327 2.52 -20.60 -18.86
CA ILE A 327 3.70 -21.21 -19.49
C ILE A 327 3.52 -22.70 -19.66
N ALA A 328 2.99 -23.41 -18.62
CA ALA A 328 2.71 -24.84 -18.71
C ALA A 328 1.72 -25.21 -19.81
N SER A 329 0.81 -24.30 -20.16
CA SER A 329 -0.12 -24.48 -21.29
C SER A 329 0.53 -24.38 -22.66
N ARG A 330 1.81 -23.98 -22.75
CA ARG A 330 2.59 -23.76 -23.97
C ARG A 330 1.85 -22.86 -24.97
N PRO A 331 1.56 -21.60 -24.60
CA PRO A 331 0.82 -20.70 -25.48
C PRO A 331 1.63 -20.38 -26.73
N GLU A 332 0.98 -19.98 -27.80
CA GLU A 332 1.67 -19.29 -28.88
C GLU A 332 2.25 -17.97 -28.37
N ARG A 333 3.39 -17.56 -28.95
CA ARG A 333 4.10 -16.35 -28.54
C ARG A 333 3.29 -15.08 -28.80
N PHE A 334 3.56 -14.06 -28.02
CA PHE A 334 2.88 -12.77 -28.05
C PHE A 334 3.72 -11.70 -28.76
N ASP A 335 3.05 -10.78 -29.43
CA ASP A 335 3.67 -9.61 -30.04
C ASP A 335 3.95 -8.51 -29.03
N LEU A 336 3.19 -8.50 -27.93
CA LEU A 336 3.43 -7.62 -26.78
C LEU A 336 3.19 -8.39 -25.48
N VAL A 337 4.12 -8.23 -24.55
CA VAL A 337 3.93 -8.61 -23.14
C VAL A 337 4.06 -7.36 -22.28
N SER A 338 3.08 -7.13 -21.39
CA SER A 338 3.07 -5.99 -20.47
C SER A 338 3.17 -6.41 -19.00
N LEU A 339 3.86 -5.59 -18.19
CA LEU A 339 3.95 -5.69 -16.72
C LEU A 339 3.78 -4.30 -16.13
N MET A 340 2.56 -3.98 -15.67
CA MET A 340 2.24 -2.69 -15.08
C MET A 340 2.25 -2.80 -13.55
N HIS A 341 3.29 -2.29 -12.89
CA HIS A 341 3.49 -2.43 -11.43
C HIS A 341 3.50 -3.89 -10.97
N VAL A 342 4.34 -4.70 -11.60
CA VAL A 342 4.49 -6.13 -11.29
C VAL A 342 5.94 -6.51 -11.02
N LEU A 343 6.88 -5.98 -11.81
CA LEU A 343 8.29 -6.41 -11.76
C LEU A 343 8.93 -6.15 -10.40
N GLU A 344 8.54 -5.08 -9.72
CA GLU A 344 9.00 -4.71 -8.37
C GLU A 344 8.57 -5.71 -7.29
N HIS A 345 7.54 -6.52 -7.55
CA HIS A 345 7.02 -7.54 -6.65
C HIS A 345 7.65 -8.92 -6.84
N LEU A 346 8.42 -9.10 -7.89
CA LEU A 346 8.96 -10.43 -8.24
C LEU A 346 10.29 -10.73 -7.52
N PRO A 347 10.45 -11.95 -6.96
CA PRO A 347 11.67 -12.35 -6.25
C PRO A 347 12.91 -12.35 -7.13
N ASP A 348 12.78 -12.77 -8.39
CA ASP A 348 13.83 -12.78 -9.40
C ASP A 348 13.40 -12.01 -10.65
N PRO A 349 13.51 -10.68 -10.64
CA PRO A 349 13.04 -9.87 -11.76
C PRO A 349 13.82 -10.13 -13.05
N VAL A 350 15.13 -10.43 -12.98
CA VAL A 350 15.94 -10.71 -14.16
C VAL A 350 15.58 -12.08 -14.76
N GLY A 351 15.38 -13.09 -13.92
CA GLY A 351 14.99 -14.44 -14.37
C GLY A 351 13.62 -14.43 -15.05
N VAL A 352 12.64 -13.73 -14.48
CA VAL A 352 11.30 -13.61 -15.09
C VAL A 352 11.36 -12.85 -16.42
N LEU A 353 12.09 -11.74 -16.51
CA LEU A 353 12.28 -11.02 -17.78
C LEU A 353 12.92 -11.93 -18.85
N ARG A 354 13.91 -12.73 -18.48
CA ARG A 354 14.53 -13.70 -19.38
C ARG A 354 13.55 -14.77 -19.84
N GLN A 355 12.76 -15.32 -18.91
CA GLN A 355 11.73 -16.31 -19.23
C GLN A 355 10.67 -15.75 -20.18
N ILE A 356 10.20 -14.52 -19.96
CA ILE A 356 9.26 -13.85 -20.88
C ILE A 356 9.86 -13.75 -22.27
N ARG A 357 11.12 -13.33 -22.39
CA ARG A 357 11.83 -13.24 -23.68
C ARG A 357 11.89 -14.58 -24.40
N GLU A 358 12.26 -15.63 -23.70
CA GLU A 358 12.57 -16.94 -24.24
C GLU A 358 11.32 -17.76 -24.57
N GLU A 359 10.28 -17.66 -23.74
CA GLU A 359 9.11 -18.54 -23.82
C GLU A 359 7.86 -17.85 -24.36
N LEU A 360 7.69 -16.54 -24.15
CA LEU A 360 6.42 -15.85 -24.38
C LEU A 360 6.46 -14.82 -25.49
N LEU A 361 7.58 -14.09 -25.71
CA LEU A 361 7.67 -13.07 -26.75
C LEU A 361 8.05 -13.64 -28.10
N THR A 362 7.48 -13.07 -29.19
CA THR A 362 8.03 -13.25 -30.53
C THR A 362 9.41 -12.58 -30.64
N PRO A 363 10.28 -12.99 -31.59
CA PRO A 363 11.61 -12.39 -31.74
C PRO A 363 11.63 -10.87 -31.98
N GLN A 364 10.57 -10.31 -32.54
CA GLN A 364 10.37 -8.87 -32.75
C GLN A 364 9.29 -8.29 -31.83
N GLY A 365 8.87 -9.06 -30.81
CA GLY A 365 7.83 -8.65 -29.87
C GLY A 365 8.28 -7.53 -28.95
N TRP A 366 7.31 -6.86 -28.37
CA TRP A 366 7.50 -5.73 -27.47
C TRP A 366 7.32 -6.15 -26.02
N LEU A 367 8.24 -5.74 -25.17
CA LEU A 367 8.06 -5.74 -23.73
C LEU A 367 7.73 -4.32 -23.31
N LEU A 368 6.56 -4.13 -22.68
CA LEU A 368 6.15 -2.88 -22.07
C LEU A 368 6.08 -3.06 -20.56
N LEU A 369 6.78 -2.25 -19.79
CA LEU A 369 6.71 -2.30 -18.34
C LEU A 369 6.69 -0.91 -17.71
N GLU A 370 6.00 -0.82 -16.57
CA GLU A 370 6.00 0.35 -15.71
C GLU A 370 6.30 -0.08 -14.28
N VAL A 371 7.26 0.59 -13.64
CA VAL A 371 7.64 0.38 -12.23
C VAL A 371 7.77 1.71 -11.51
N PRO A 372 7.61 1.76 -10.16
CA PRO A 372 7.86 2.95 -9.38
C PRO A 372 9.32 3.41 -9.50
N ASN A 373 9.52 4.71 -9.72
CA ASN A 373 10.84 5.32 -9.74
C ASN A 373 11.35 5.52 -8.31
N PHE A 374 12.38 4.80 -7.93
CA PHE A 374 12.97 4.86 -6.60
C PHE A 374 13.37 6.29 -6.15
N TYR A 375 13.70 7.16 -7.07
CA TYR A 375 14.08 8.55 -6.76
C TYR A 375 12.89 9.50 -6.54
N ALA A 376 11.66 9.08 -6.89
CA ALA A 376 10.51 9.97 -6.81
C ALA A 376 9.30 9.38 -6.08
N HIS A 377 9.16 8.07 -6.07
CA HIS A 377 8.06 7.35 -5.42
C HIS A 377 8.42 6.85 -4.02
N ASN A 378 7.42 6.66 -3.16
CA ASN A 378 7.59 5.99 -1.87
C ASN A 378 7.65 4.48 -2.10
N CYS A 379 8.86 3.96 -2.36
CA CYS A 379 9.05 2.56 -2.75
C CYS A 379 9.29 1.61 -1.57
N TYR A 380 9.54 2.14 -0.36
CA TYR A 380 9.72 1.31 0.82
C TYR A 380 8.37 0.86 1.35
N GLU A 381 7.97 -0.37 1.02
CA GLU A 381 6.73 -1.00 1.45
C GLU A 381 6.86 -2.53 1.43
N LEU A 382 5.95 -3.25 2.10
CA LEU A 382 6.03 -4.70 2.26
C LEU A 382 6.11 -5.45 0.92
N ALA A 383 5.31 -5.04 -0.06
CA ALA A 383 5.16 -5.74 -1.33
C ALA A 383 6.29 -5.49 -2.35
N HIS A 384 7.05 -4.40 -2.23
CA HIS A 384 8.12 -4.07 -3.18
C HIS A 384 9.41 -4.80 -2.83
N LEU A 385 9.67 -5.94 -3.44
CA LEU A 385 10.92 -6.70 -3.28
C LEU A 385 12.09 -5.99 -3.96
N SER A 386 11.82 -5.19 -4.99
CA SER A 386 12.82 -4.50 -5.80
C SER A 386 12.50 -3.01 -5.95
N CYS A 387 13.50 -2.13 -5.76
CA CYS A 387 13.39 -0.70 -5.95
C CYS A 387 14.21 -0.25 -7.16
N PHE A 388 13.56 0.05 -8.27
CA PHE A 388 14.23 0.40 -9.51
C PHE A 388 14.52 1.90 -9.62
N THR A 389 15.76 2.23 -9.99
CA THR A 389 16.15 3.54 -10.51
C THR A 389 16.10 3.53 -12.04
N PRO A 390 16.16 4.70 -12.71
CA PRO A 390 16.31 4.74 -14.17
C PRO A 390 17.53 3.96 -14.69
N HIS A 391 18.59 3.87 -13.89
CA HIS A 391 19.79 3.09 -14.25
C HIS A 391 19.54 1.58 -14.04
N THR A 392 19.09 1.18 -12.87
CA THR A 392 19.00 -0.24 -12.53
C THR A 392 17.91 -0.98 -13.31
N ILE A 393 16.87 -0.33 -13.80
CA ILE A 393 15.89 -0.94 -14.69
C ILE A 393 16.50 -1.23 -16.06
N VAL A 394 17.34 -0.32 -16.59
CA VAL A 394 18.09 -0.54 -17.85
C VAL A 394 19.05 -1.71 -17.68
N GLU A 395 19.80 -1.77 -16.59
CA GLU A 395 20.73 -2.86 -16.32
C GLU A 395 20.01 -4.22 -16.19
N ALA A 396 18.83 -4.25 -15.54
CA ALA A 396 18.03 -5.47 -15.42
C ALA A 396 17.55 -5.99 -16.77
N LEU A 397 17.04 -5.11 -17.62
CA LEU A 397 16.59 -5.43 -18.98
C LEU A 397 17.76 -5.88 -19.88
N SER A 398 18.87 -5.15 -19.85
CA SER A 398 20.07 -5.50 -20.63
C SER A 398 20.60 -6.86 -20.23
N LYS A 399 20.66 -7.15 -18.92
CA LYS A 399 21.07 -8.47 -18.39
C LYS A 399 20.10 -9.59 -18.78
N ALA A 400 18.80 -9.28 -18.88
CA ALA A 400 17.82 -10.24 -19.37
C ALA A 400 17.81 -10.40 -20.90
N GLY A 401 18.62 -9.63 -21.62
CA GLY A 401 18.78 -9.73 -23.08
C GLY A 401 17.78 -8.92 -23.88
N TYR A 402 17.38 -7.75 -23.38
CA TYR A 402 16.55 -6.79 -24.07
C TYR A 402 17.35 -5.57 -24.55
N GLU A 403 16.92 -4.99 -25.65
CA GLU A 403 17.31 -3.67 -26.14
C GLU A 403 16.21 -2.67 -25.77
N ILE A 404 16.61 -1.56 -25.11
CA ILE A 404 15.66 -0.52 -24.68
C ILE A 404 15.40 0.41 -25.86
N ILE A 405 14.13 0.48 -26.27
CA ILE A 405 13.69 1.37 -27.34
C ILE A 405 13.34 2.74 -26.76
N SER A 406 12.67 2.76 -25.60
CA SER A 406 12.30 4.02 -24.94
C SER A 406 12.23 3.83 -23.42
N LEU A 407 12.70 4.84 -22.69
CA LEU A 407 12.54 4.97 -21.24
C LEU A 407 11.93 6.34 -20.94
N ARG A 408 10.64 6.36 -20.61
CA ARG A 408 9.91 7.54 -20.19
C ARG A 408 9.82 7.61 -18.67
N GLN A 409 10.11 8.78 -18.11
CA GLN A 409 9.87 9.06 -16.70
C GLN A 409 8.69 10.02 -16.57
N HIS A 410 7.62 9.64 -15.89
CA HIS A 410 6.40 10.44 -15.76
C HIS A 410 5.74 10.27 -14.40
N GLY A 411 4.70 11.08 -14.13
CA GLY A 411 3.92 11.00 -12.89
C GLY A 411 2.44 10.72 -13.10
N TYR A 412 1.99 10.69 -14.37
CA TYR A 412 0.58 10.51 -14.72
C TYR A 412 0.05 9.14 -14.27
N PRO A 413 -1.18 9.02 -13.77
CA PRO A 413 -2.17 10.09 -13.59
C PRO A 413 -2.06 10.85 -12.25
N ARG A 414 -1.06 10.60 -11.42
CA ARG A 414 -0.95 11.14 -10.05
C ARG A 414 -0.23 12.49 -9.94
N SER A 415 0.61 12.84 -10.90
CA SER A 415 1.39 14.08 -10.87
C SER A 415 1.75 14.57 -12.27
N GLU A 416 1.72 15.89 -12.47
CA GLU A 416 2.32 16.54 -13.63
C GLU A 416 3.79 16.88 -13.45
N LEU A 417 4.22 17.08 -12.20
CA LEU A 417 5.57 17.58 -11.90
C LEU A 417 6.56 16.47 -11.58
N PHE A 418 6.10 15.41 -10.92
CA PHE A 418 6.98 14.37 -10.41
C PHE A 418 7.12 13.21 -11.38
N LYS A 419 8.31 12.67 -11.46
CA LYS A 419 8.64 11.52 -12.30
C LYS A 419 8.46 10.24 -11.49
N LEU A 420 7.23 9.95 -11.07
CA LEU A 420 6.90 8.87 -10.13
C LEU A 420 7.15 7.48 -10.70
N TYR A 421 7.09 7.33 -12.02
CA TYR A 421 7.13 6.04 -12.70
C TYR A 421 8.20 5.99 -13.78
N LEU A 422 8.74 4.79 -13.98
CA LEU A 422 9.62 4.42 -15.08
C LEU A 422 8.83 3.54 -16.03
N ASN A 423 8.52 4.07 -17.21
CA ASN A 423 7.81 3.35 -18.25
C ASN A 423 8.80 3.01 -19.37
N VAL A 424 8.97 1.71 -19.64
CA VAL A 424 9.97 1.20 -20.57
C VAL A 424 9.33 0.39 -21.67
N LEU A 425 9.70 0.68 -22.90
CA LEU A 425 9.43 -0.15 -24.06
C LEU A 425 10.75 -0.75 -24.55
N ALA A 426 10.78 -2.08 -24.69
CA ALA A 426 11.96 -2.82 -25.07
C ALA A 426 11.64 -3.95 -26.05
N GLN A 427 12.66 -4.47 -26.72
CA GLN A 427 12.55 -5.64 -27.62
C GLN A 427 13.59 -6.69 -27.26
N PRO A 428 13.37 -7.98 -27.55
CA PRO A 428 14.43 -8.99 -27.48
C PRO A 428 15.66 -8.55 -28.29
N SER A 429 16.83 -8.56 -27.68
CA SER A 429 18.08 -8.30 -28.39
C SER A 429 18.36 -9.43 -29.37
N ALA A 430 18.79 -9.10 -30.58
CA ALA A 430 19.20 -10.09 -31.58
C ALA A 430 20.45 -10.90 -31.11
N ASN A 431 21.30 -10.29 -30.26
CA ASN A 431 22.50 -10.89 -29.71
C ASN A 431 22.53 -10.70 -28.17
N PRO A 432 21.69 -11.45 -27.42
CA PRO A 432 21.68 -11.32 -25.98
C PRO A 432 23.03 -11.73 -25.39
N PRO A 433 23.58 -10.97 -24.45
CA PRO A 433 24.88 -11.30 -23.85
C PRO A 433 24.78 -12.59 -23.05
N ALA A 434 25.72 -13.50 -23.23
CA ALA A 434 25.84 -14.73 -22.45
C ALA A 434 26.22 -14.40 -20.98
N ASP A 435 27.17 -13.48 -20.83
CA ASP A 435 27.58 -12.91 -19.54
C ASP A 435 27.41 -11.38 -19.62
N TYR A 436 26.58 -10.83 -18.74
CA TYR A 436 26.35 -9.40 -18.63
C TYR A 436 26.89 -8.87 -17.31
N ASP A 437 27.89 -8.01 -17.38
CA ASP A 437 28.43 -7.32 -16.23
C ASP A 437 27.62 -6.06 -15.95
N VAL A 438 26.89 -6.06 -14.82
CA VAL A 438 25.99 -4.98 -14.41
C VAL A 438 26.83 -3.76 -14.06
N LYS A 439 26.59 -2.65 -14.74
CA LYS A 439 27.28 -1.38 -14.50
C LYS A 439 26.81 -0.78 -13.17
N PRO A 440 27.75 -0.31 -12.33
CA PRO A 440 27.40 0.22 -11.02
C PRO A 440 26.71 1.58 -11.08
N GLU A 441 25.72 1.78 -10.24
CA GLU A 441 25.18 3.09 -9.89
C GLU A 441 25.70 3.51 -8.51
N HIS A 442 26.36 4.66 -8.43
CA HIS A 442 26.98 5.14 -7.20
C HIS A 442 26.08 6.11 -6.45
N ALA A 443 26.25 6.15 -5.11
CA ALA A 443 25.60 7.08 -4.20
C ALA A 443 24.04 7.04 -4.23
N VAL A 444 23.45 5.88 -4.53
CA VAL A 444 22.01 5.70 -4.67
C VAL A 444 21.23 6.18 -3.44
N PRO A 445 21.57 5.83 -2.16
CA PRO A 445 20.85 6.33 -0.99
C PRO A 445 20.89 7.85 -0.85
N LEU A 446 22.03 8.48 -1.18
CA LEU A 446 22.17 9.95 -1.12
C LEU A 446 21.33 10.62 -2.22
N LYS A 447 21.43 10.12 -3.46
CA LYS A 447 20.59 10.60 -4.58
C LYS A 447 19.11 10.54 -4.23
N ARG A 448 18.65 9.42 -3.64
CA ARG A 448 17.27 9.27 -3.18
C ARG A 448 16.89 10.31 -2.13
N SER A 449 17.71 10.47 -1.08
CA SER A 449 17.41 11.43 -0.01
C SER A 449 17.26 12.85 -0.55
N LEU A 450 18.15 13.26 -1.45
CA LEU A 450 18.11 14.60 -2.09
C LEU A 450 16.88 14.73 -3.02
N ALA A 451 16.56 13.68 -3.78
CA ALA A 451 15.43 13.70 -4.72
C ALA A 451 14.08 13.74 -3.98
N ILE A 452 13.92 13.00 -2.89
CA ILE A 452 12.71 13.03 -2.06
C ILE A 452 12.59 14.38 -1.35
N ALA A 453 13.66 14.92 -0.77
CA ALA A 453 13.64 16.24 -0.16
C ALA A 453 13.26 17.35 -1.17
N TRP A 454 13.77 17.27 -2.40
CA TRP A 454 13.39 18.16 -3.49
C TRP A 454 11.94 18.01 -3.90
N ARG A 455 11.45 16.76 -4.04
CA ARG A 455 10.03 16.47 -4.32
C ARG A 455 9.13 17.09 -3.26
N ASP A 456 9.45 16.91 -1.98
CA ASP A 456 8.65 17.41 -0.86
C ASP A 456 8.67 18.96 -0.79
N LEU A 457 9.80 19.57 -1.12
CA LEU A 457 9.88 21.04 -1.26
C LEU A 457 8.99 21.54 -2.41
N ARG A 458 9.08 20.90 -3.58
CA ARG A 458 8.27 21.27 -4.76
C ARG A 458 6.77 21.06 -4.51
N ALA A 459 6.38 19.99 -3.80
CA ALA A 459 5.01 19.72 -3.43
C ALA A 459 4.39 20.83 -2.56
N ARG A 460 5.21 21.50 -1.72
CA ARG A 460 4.78 22.67 -0.93
C ARG A 460 4.64 23.94 -1.77
N LEU A 461 5.48 24.09 -2.80
CA LEU A 461 5.49 25.30 -3.63
C LEU A 461 4.40 25.29 -4.72
N ASP A 462 4.07 24.11 -5.26
CA ASP A 462 3.07 23.95 -6.31
C ASP A 462 2.21 22.69 -6.05
N PRO A 463 1.33 22.72 -5.04
CA PRO A 463 0.56 21.54 -4.63
C PRO A 463 -0.40 21.04 -5.72
N LYS A 464 -0.99 21.94 -6.52
CA LYS A 464 -2.00 21.58 -7.53
C LYS A 464 -1.46 20.73 -8.68
N ARG A 465 -0.20 20.96 -9.07
CA ARG A 465 0.46 20.21 -10.14
C ARG A 465 1.29 19.04 -9.60
N SER A 466 1.65 19.10 -8.32
CA SER A 466 2.42 18.07 -7.64
C SER A 466 1.60 16.79 -7.46
N TRP A 467 0.35 16.94 -7.09
CA TRP A 467 -0.57 15.81 -6.86
C TRP A 467 -1.92 16.13 -7.52
N LEU A 468 -2.24 15.38 -8.57
CA LEU A 468 -3.51 15.56 -9.28
C LEU A 468 -4.67 14.95 -8.48
N PRO A 469 -5.79 15.65 -8.37
CA PRO A 469 -6.99 15.08 -7.74
C PRO A 469 -7.47 13.87 -8.54
N VAL A 470 -7.89 12.85 -7.85
CA VAL A 470 -8.65 11.76 -8.44
C VAL A 470 -10.09 12.22 -8.49
N GLU A 471 -10.50 12.88 -9.58
CA GLU A 471 -11.89 13.26 -9.76
C GLU A 471 -12.74 12.00 -9.95
N GLU A 472 -13.63 11.74 -9.01
CA GLU A 472 -14.80 10.88 -9.22
C GLU A 472 -15.78 11.66 -10.11
N LYS A 473 -15.93 11.23 -11.38
CA LYS A 473 -17.02 11.67 -12.24
C LYS A 473 -18.16 10.71 -12.15
#